data_865f00efcfea1e9c258284dee063ca67
#
_entry.id   865f00efcfea1e9c258284dee063ca67
#
_cell.length_a   1.000
_cell.length_b   1.000
_cell.length_c   1.000
_cell.angle_alpha   90.00
_cell.angle_beta   90.00
_cell.angle_gamma   90.00
#
_symmetry.space_group_name_H-M   'P 1'
#
loop_
_entity.id
_entity.type
_entity.pdbx_description
1 polymer ?
#
loop_
_entity_poly.entity_id
_entity_poly.type
_entity_poly.pdbx_seq_one_letter_code
_entity_poly.pdbx_strand_id
1 'polypeptide(L)'
;VGVMSPWNDPPALGINDAIPALMAGNAVVTKPDEQTPFATLWAANLLVEAGLPSDVLQIVSGIGAELGDMITSRVDFVMFTGSTAVGRHVAQLAASRLIEYSMELGGKNAMIVLADADIEKTVSRGIRACCSNAGQLCISMERMYVHEAVYDEFVARFVSATEALTLGTTFDFDSDIGSLISAKQLATAEK
;
A
#
# COMPACT_ATOMS: atom_id res chain seq x y z
N VAL A 1 -18.07 -4.31 -9.28
CA VAL A 1 -17.15 -4.15 -8.12
C VAL A 1 -16.55 -2.76 -8.14
N GLY A 2 -16.49 -2.09 -6.99
CA GLY A 2 -15.75 -0.84 -6.80
C GLY A 2 -14.43 -1.08 -6.10
N VAL A 3 -13.32 -0.63 -6.67
CA VAL A 3 -11.98 -0.71 -6.07
C VAL A 3 -11.49 0.70 -5.76
N MET A 4 -11.08 0.94 -4.53
CA MET A 4 -10.48 2.21 -4.12
C MET A 4 -9.09 1.95 -3.57
N SER A 5 -8.07 2.46 -4.24
CA SER A 5 -6.66 2.17 -3.94
C SER A 5 -5.89 3.39 -3.47
N PRO A 6 -4.90 3.20 -2.58
CA PRO A 6 -4.05 4.27 -2.06
C PRO A 6 -2.89 4.60 -3.00
N TRP A 7 -2.12 5.61 -2.62
CA TRP A 7 -0.99 6.17 -3.38
C TRP A 7 0.33 5.40 -3.24
N ASN A 8 0.47 4.52 -2.26
CA ASN A 8 1.78 3.99 -1.83
C ASN A 8 2.33 2.85 -2.68
N ASP A 9 1.48 2.12 -3.39
CA ASP A 9 1.86 1.13 -4.41
C ASP A 9 0.82 1.11 -5.54
N PRO A 10 0.75 2.19 -6.33
CA PRO A 10 -0.39 2.45 -7.20
C PRO A 10 -0.60 1.42 -8.32
N PRO A 11 0.44 0.84 -8.98
CA PRO A 11 0.20 -0.17 -10.01
C PRO A 11 -0.36 -1.46 -9.41
N ALA A 12 0.22 -1.92 -8.30
CA ALA A 12 -0.19 -3.16 -7.65
C ALA A 12 -1.58 -3.00 -7.02
N LEU A 13 -1.74 -2.06 -6.09
CA LEU A 13 -3.00 -1.90 -5.34
C LEU A 13 -4.15 -1.37 -6.21
N GLY A 14 -3.85 -0.68 -7.31
CA GLY A 14 -4.88 -0.22 -8.23
C GLY A 14 -5.44 -1.30 -9.15
N ILE A 15 -4.70 -2.37 -9.37
CA ILE A 15 -5.05 -3.43 -10.34
C ILE A 15 -5.22 -4.82 -9.69
N ASN A 16 -4.43 -5.16 -8.66
CA ASN A 16 -4.47 -6.51 -8.07
C ASN A 16 -5.87 -6.92 -7.61
N ASP A 17 -6.61 -5.99 -7.00
CA ASP A 17 -7.97 -6.27 -6.52
C ASP A 17 -9.00 -6.31 -7.65
N ALA A 18 -8.70 -5.68 -8.78
CA ALA A 18 -9.54 -5.75 -9.97
C ALA A 18 -9.42 -7.11 -10.68
N ILE A 19 -8.23 -7.72 -10.71
CA ILE A 19 -7.97 -8.96 -11.46
C ILE A 19 -8.88 -10.12 -11.02
N PRO A 20 -8.98 -10.51 -9.73
CA PRO A 20 -9.87 -11.58 -9.32
C PRO A 20 -11.34 -11.29 -9.63
N ALA A 21 -11.77 -10.03 -9.50
CA ALA A 21 -13.13 -9.64 -9.84
C ALA A 21 -13.42 -9.80 -11.34
N LEU A 22 -12.51 -9.36 -12.21
CA LEU A 22 -12.61 -9.55 -13.66
C LEU A 22 -12.60 -11.02 -14.06
N MET A 23 -11.71 -11.83 -13.44
CA MET A 23 -11.64 -13.28 -13.69
C MET A 23 -12.93 -14.01 -13.27
N ALA A 24 -13.63 -13.50 -12.26
CA ALA A 24 -14.93 -14.00 -11.85
C ALA A 24 -16.10 -13.49 -12.71
N GLY A 25 -15.82 -12.73 -13.78
CA GLY A 25 -16.82 -12.22 -14.73
C GLY A 25 -17.50 -10.92 -14.29
N ASN A 26 -16.93 -10.19 -13.35
CA ASN A 26 -17.47 -8.90 -12.93
C ASN A 26 -16.89 -7.74 -13.76
N ALA A 27 -17.68 -6.67 -13.88
CA ALA A 27 -17.14 -5.37 -14.26
C ALA A 27 -16.58 -4.63 -13.03
N VAL A 28 -15.53 -3.84 -13.24
CA VAL A 28 -14.81 -3.15 -12.18
C VAL A 28 -14.70 -1.66 -12.47
N VAL A 29 -14.96 -0.84 -11.45
CA VAL A 29 -14.60 0.58 -11.43
C VAL A 29 -13.52 0.77 -10.40
N THR A 30 -12.33 1.22 -10.81
CA THR A 30 -11.21 1.53 -9.91
C THR A 30 -11.04 3.03 -9.77
N LYS A 31 -11.00 3.51 -8.53
CA LYS A 31 -10.59 4.87 -8.17
C LYS A 31 -9.20 4.83 -7.56
N PRO A 32 -8.14 5.15 -8.32
CA PRO A 32 -6.81 5.34 -7.75
C PRO A 32 -6.75 6.59 -6.89
N ASP A 33 -5.72 6.66 -6.02
CA ASP A 33 -5.45 7.90 -5.30
C ASP A 33 -5.13 9.05 -6.25
N GLU A 34 -5.61 10.24 -5.92
CA GLU A 34 -5.43 11.45 -6.73
C GLU A 34 -3.97 11.92 -6.82
N GLN A 35 -3.08 11.45 -5.95
CA GLN A 35 -1.66 11.78 -5.99
C GLN A 35 -0.89 10.92 -7.00
N THR A 36 -1.38 9.71 -7.31
CA THR A 36 -0.66 8.74 -8.15
C THR A 36 -1.56 8.04 -9.20
N PRO A 37 -2.44 8.74 -9.90
CA PRO A 37 -3.41 8.12 -10.79
C PRO A 37 -2.78 7.51 -12.05
N PHE A 38 -1.68 8.09 -12.55
CA PHE A 38 -1.10 7.71 -13.84
C PHE A 38 -0.54 6.29 -13.87
N ALA A 39 -0.01 5.78 -12.76
CA ALA A 39 0.51 4.43 -12.68
C ALA A 39 -0.61 3.37 -12.84
N THR A 40 -1.76 3.60 -12.19
CA THR A 40 -2.94 2.73 -12.35
C THR A 40 -3.54 2.84 -13.75
N LEU A 41 -3.62 4.04 -14.33
CA LEU A 41 -4.08 4.26 -15.70
C LEU A 41 -3.18 3.52 -16.71
N TRP A 42 -1.86 3.62 -16.55
CA TRP A 42 -0.90 2.92 -17.39
C TRP A 42 -1.09 1.39 -17.30
N ALA A 43 -1.21 0.84 -16.08
CA ALA A 43 -1.40 -0.58 -15.88
C ALA A 43 -2.75 -1.08 -16.46
N ALA A 44 -3.82 -0.29 -16.34
CA ALA A 44 -5.10 -0.60 -16.96
C ALA A 44 -5.01 -0.62 -18.50
N ASN A 45 -4.28 0.32 -19.10
CA ASN A 45 -4.05 0.33 -20.55
C ASN A 45 -3.31 -0.91 -21.03
N LEU A 46 -2.30 -1.39 -20.27
CA LEU A 46 -1.60 -2.64 -20.60
C LEU A 46 -2.56 -3.85 -20.61
N LEU A 47 -3.54 -3.89 -19.71
CA LEU A 47 -4.54 -4.95 -19.70
C LEU A 47 -5.43 -4.89 -20.96
N VAL A 48 -5.82 -3.70 -21.40
CA VAL A 48 -6.59 -3.51 -22.64
C VAL A 48 -5.76 -3.90 -23.86
N GLU A 49 -4.50 -3.52 -23.94
CA GLU A 49 -3.56 -3.93 -24.99
C GLU A 49 -3.36 -5.45 -25.02
N ALA A 50 -3.40 -6.10 -23.85
CA ALA A 50 -3.35 -7.57 -23.73
C ALA A 50 -4.66 -8.28 -24.08
N GLY A 51 -5.73 -7.54 -24.42
CA GLY A 51 -7.00 -8.09 -24.89
C GLY A 51 -8.15 -8.03 -23.88
N LEU A 52 -7.99 -7.34 -22.73
CA LEU A 52 -9.12 -7.08 -21.84
C LEU A 52 -10.13 -6.16 -22.55
N PRO A 53 -11.44 -6.51 -22.61
CA PRO A 53 -12.45 -5.60 -23.13
C PRO A 53 -12.44 -4.25 -22.39
N SER A 54 -12.46 -3.15 -23.11
CA SER A 54 -12.28 -1.81 -22.57
C SER A 54 -13.39 -1.32 -21.65
N ASP A 55 -14.54 -1.97 -21.67
CA ASP A 55 -15.74 -1.61 -20.90
C ASP A 55 -15.88 -2.37 -19.57
N VAL A 56 -15.06 -3.41 -19.34
CA VAL A 56 -15.14 -4.20 -18.10
C VAL A 56 -14.26 -3.66 -16.96
N LEU A 57 -13.27 -2.81 -17.28
CA LEU A 57 -12.43 -2.12 -16.30
C LEU A 57 -12.41 -0.61 -16.59
N GLN A 58 -12.99 0.16 -15.69
CA GLN A 58 -13.06 1.62 -15.80
C GLN A 58 -12.24 2.28 -14.69
N ILE A 59 -11.38 3.23 -15.05
CA ILE A 59 -10.60 4.01 -14.09
C ILE A 59 -11.23 5.41 -13.95
N VAL A 60 -11.61 5.77 -12.74
CA VAL A 60 -12.21 7.08 -12.41
C VAL A 60 -11.25 7.84 -11.51
N SER A 61 -10.56 8.83 -12.06
CA SER A 61 -9.64 9.69 -11.31
C SER A 61 -10.37 10.90 -10.73
N GLY A 62 -10.03 11.25 -9.49
CA GLY A 62 -10.56 12.40 -8.78
C GLY A 62 -10.40 12.31 -7.28
N ILE A 63 -10.91 13.33 -6.57
CA ILE A 63 -10.74 13.48 -5.13
C ILE A 63 -11.49 12.37 -4.38
N GLY A 64 -10.79 11.68 -3.46
CA GLY A 64 -11.35 10.55 -2.72
C GLY A 64 -12.61 10.90 -1.92
N ALA A 65 -12.64 12.09 -1.30
CA ALA A 65 -13.79 12.56 -0.53
C ALA A 65 -15.05 12.81 -1.38
N GLU A 66 -14.90 13.06 -2.68
CA GLU A 66 -16.02 13.30 -3.61
C GLU A 66 -16.50 12.01 -4.26
N LEU A 67 -15.57 11.16 -4.69
CA LEU A 67 -15.88 9.97 -5.47
C LEU A 67 -16.13 8.71 -4.63
N GLY A 68 -15.57 8.63 -3.42
CA GLY A 68 -15.66 7.43 -2.59
C GLY A 68 -17.10 7.02 -2.26
N ASP A 69 -17.89 7.97 -1.79
CA ASP A 69 -19.31 7.74 -1.47
C ASP A 69 -20.12 7.47 -2.73
N MET A 70 -19.81 8.17 -3.82
CA MET A 70 -20.48 8.00 -5.10
C MET A 70 -20.27 6.58 -5.67
N ILE A 71 -19.03 6.07 -5.62
CA ILE A 71 -18.71 4.72 -6.04
C ILE A 71 -19.39 3.71 -5.11
N THR A 72 -19.18 3.83 -3.80
CA THR A 72 -19.77 2.92 -2.81
C THR A 72 -21.29 2.85 -2.93
N SER A 73 -21.95 3.96 -3.30
CA SER A 73 -23.41 4.00 -3.49
C SER A 73 -23.93 3.33 -4.78
N ARG A 74 -23.05 2.92 -5.71
CA ARG A 74 -23.46 2.42 -7.05
C ARG A 74 -22.95 1.01 -7.39
N VAL A 75 -22.08 0.45 -6.56
CA VAL A 75 -21.50 -0.88 -6.78
C VAL A 75 -22.18 -1.94 -5.92
N ASP A 76 -21.96 -3.21 -6.23
CA ASP A 76 -22.51 -4.36 -5.50
C ASP A 76 -21.49 -4.97 -4.51
N PHE A 77 -20.22 -4.63 -4.65
CA PHE A 77 -19.13 -5.01 -3.76
C PHE A 77 -18.09 -3.89 -3.73
N VAL A 78 -17.52 -3.62 -2.56
CA VAL A 78 -16.44 -2.63 -2.38
C VAL A 78 -15.16 -3.30 -1.90
N MET A 79 -14.08 -3.07 -2.62
CA MET A 79 -12.71 -3.31 -2.16
C MET A 79 -12.03 -1.98 -1.87
N PHE A 80 -11.62 -1.78 -0.63
CA PHE A 80 -10.96 -0.55 -0.19
C PHE A 80 -9.61 -0.87 0.46
N THR A 81 -8.57 -0.22 -0.01
CA THR A 81 -7.25 -0.20 0.64
C THR A 81 -6.90 1.23 1.01
N GLY A 82 -6.57 1.49 2.28
CA GLY A 82 -6.23 2.84 2.73
C GLY A 82 -6.25 3.02 4.24
N SER A 83 -6.51 4.26 4.70
CA SER A 83 -6.52 4.55 6.13
C SER A 83 -7.72 3.96 6.85
N THR A 84 -7.52 3.53 8.11
CA THR A 84 -8.59 2.98 8.95
C THR A 84 -9.77 3.93 9.12
N ALA A 85 -9.52 5.25 9.17
CA ALA A 85 -10.58 6.24 9.32
C ALA A 85 -11.52 6.26 8.10
N VAL A 86 -10.94 6.29 6.89
CA VAL A 86 -11.72 6.27 5.63
C VAL A 86 -12.37 4.90 5.42
N GLY A 87 -11.64 3.80 5.69
CA GLY A 87 -12.22 2.46 5.56
C GLY A 87 -13.43 2.24 6.46
N ARG A 88 -13.42 2.77 7.68
CA ARG A 88 -14.59 2.73 8.56
C ARG A 88 -15.79 3.46 7.96
N HIS A 89 -15.59 4.62 7.37
CA HIS A 89 -16.65 5.37 6.69
C HIS A 89 -17.23 4.58 5.50
N VAL A 90 -16.35 4.07 4.63
CA VAL A 90 -16.74 3.25 3.47
C VAL A 90 -17.49 1.99 3.90
N ALA A 91 -17.01 1.29 4.95
CA ALA A 91 -17.68 0.11 5.49
C ALA A 91 -19.08 0.42 6.02
N GLN A 92 -19.26 1.55 6.73
CA GLN A 92 -20.57 1.99 7.20
C GLN A 92 -21.53 2.27 6.05
N LEU A 93 -21.05 2.91 4.99
CA LEU A 93 -21.87 3.20 3.81
C LEU A 93 -22.23 1.91 3.05
N ALA A 94 -21.30 0.98 2.87
CA ALA A 94 -21.56 -0.33 2.27
C ALA A 94 -22.58 -1.12 3.09
N ALA A 95 -22.41 -1.17 4.41
CA ALA A 95 -23.32 -1.85 5.32
C ALA A 95 -24.75 -1.26 5.28
N SER A 96 -24.89 0.06 5.15
CA SER A 96 -26.20 0.72 5.01
C SER A 96 -26.97 0.29 3.76
N ARG A 97 -26.25 -0.20 2.73
CA ARG A 97 -26.78 -0.73 1.49
C ARG A 97 -26.91 -2.26 1.48
N LEU A 98 -26.47 -2.93 2.54
CA LEU A 98 -26.39 -4.41 2.65
C LEU A 98 -25.52 -5.04 1.54
N ILE A 99 -24.48 -4.33 1.05
CA ILE A 99 -23.50 -4.89 0.12
C ILE A 99 -22.25 -5.38 0.88
N GLU A 100 -21.61 -6.40 0.33
CA GLU A 100 -20.36 -6.92 0.89
C GLU A 100 -19.18 -5.96 0.62
N TYR A 101 -18.17 -6.04 1.47
CA TYR A 101 -16.95 -5.27 1.34
C TYR A 101 -15.74 -5.99 1.89
N SER A 102 -14.57 -5.66 1.35
CA SER A 102 -13.26 -6.04 1.89
C SER A 102 -12.44 -4.79 2.18
N MET A 103 -11.74 -4.79 3.33
CA MET A 103 -10.98 -3.64 3.82
C MET A 103 -9.55 -4.05 4.12
N GLU A 104 -8.61 -3.50 3.37
CA GLU A 104 -7.18 -3.55 3.65
C GLU A 104 -6.75 -2.22 4.27
N LEU A 105 -6.37 -2.27 5.54
CA LEU A 105 -6.15 -1.07 6.35
C LEU A 105 -4.73 -1.04 6.91
N GLY A 106 -4.36 0.08 7.52
CA GLY A 106 -3.08 0.21 8.20
C GLY A 106 -2.99 -0.66 9.46
N GLY A 107 -1.77 -0.83 9.94
CA GLY A 107 -1.47 -1.64 11.11
C GLY A 107 -0.24 -1.11 11.87
N LYS A 108 0.26 -1.95 12.77
CA LYS A 108 1.50 -1.75 13.53
C LYS A 108 2.26 -3.07 13.54
N ASN A 109 2.82 -3.45 12.38
CA ASN A 109 3.39 -4.76 12.15
C ASN A 109 4.61 -5.03 13.04
N ALA A 110 4.73 -6.27 13.47
CA ALA A 110 5.79 -6.70 14.37
C ALA A 110 6.76 -7.67 13.67
N MET A 111 8.06 -7.46 13.90
CA MET A 111 9.13 -8.39 13.60
C MET A 111 9.61 -9.04 14.90
N ILE A 112 9.75 -10.35 14.92
CA ILE A 112 10.25 -11.10 16.07
C ILE A 112 11.59 -11.71 15.71
N VAL A 113 12.62 -11.41 16.50
CA VAL A 113 13.99 -11.93 16.34
C VAL A 113 14.28 -12.87 17.49
N LEU A 114 14.39 -14.17 17.19
CA LEU A 114 14.65 -15.22 18.16
C LEU A 114 16.14 -15.35 18.48
N ALA A 115 16.49 -16.06 19.55
CA ALA A 115 17.87 -16.24 20.02
C ALA A 115 18.77 -16.98 19.00
N ASP A 116 18.20 -17.82 18.17
CA ASP A 116 18.90 -18.62 17.13
C ASP A 116 18.84 -17.95 15.73
N ALA A 117 18.40 -16.71 15.64
CA ALA A 117 18.32 -16.00 14.37
C ALA A 117 19.71 -15.75 13.75
N ASP A 118 19.80 -15.93 12.44
CA ASP A 118 20.95 -15.46 11.65
C ASP A 118 20.92 -13.93 11.61
N ILE A 119 21.75 -13.28 12.42
CA ILE A 119 21.68 -11.83 12.63
C ILE A 119 21.98 -11.05 11.35
N GLU A 120 22.91 -11.49 10.52
CA GLU A 120 23.26 -10.82 9.26
C GLU A 120 22.05 -10.78 8.31
N LYS A 121 21.43 -11.93 8.07
CA LYS A 121 20.21 -12.01 7.25
C LYS A 121 19.05 -11.27 7.88
N THR A 122 18.93 -11.31 9.21
CA THR A 122 17.83 -10.65 9.94
C THR A 122 17.94 -9.14 9.82
N VAL A 123 19.14 -8.57 9.95
CA VAL A 123 19.40 -7.14 9.74
C VAL A 123 19.08 -6.73 8.30
N SER A 124 19.61 -7.42 7.30
CA SER A 124 19.39 -7.12 5.89
C SER A 124 17.88 -7.13 5.54
N ARG A 125 17.15 -8.17 6.00
CA ARG A 125 15.71 -8.29 5.79
C ARG A 125 14.92 -7.26 6.60
N GLY A 126 15.36 -6.95 7.82
CA GLY A 126 14.76 -5.95 8.69
C GLY A 126 14.83 -4.55 8.08
N ILE A 127 15.99 -4.15 7.56
CA ILE A 127 16.16 -2.89 6.82
C ILE A 127 15.17 -2.82 5.66
N ARG A 128 15.12 -3.85 4.83
CA ARG A 128 14.17 -3.90 3.71
C ARG A 128 12.71 -3.83 4.18
N ALA A 129 12.37 -4.55 5.24
CA ALA A 129 11.00 -4.59 5.77
C ALA A 129 10.55 -3.26 6.39
N CYS A 130 11.48 -2.47 6.95
CA CYS A 130 11.17 -1.18 7.56
C CYS A 130 11.27 -0.01 6.58
N CYS A 131 12.24 -0.04 5.67
CA CYS A 131 12.64 1.12 4.87
C CYS A 131 12.18 1.08 3.42
N SER A 132 11.65 -0.05 2.92
CA SER A 132 11.10 -0.11 1.56
C SER A 132 10.03 0.96 1.38
N ASN A 133 10.10 1.68 0.25
CA ASN A 133 9.22 2.81 -0.06
C ASN A 133 9.20 3.89 1.05
N ALA A 134 10.35 4.13 1.71
CA ALA A 134 10.47 5.02 2.86
C ALA A 134 9.52 4.66 4.03
N GLY A 135 9.24 3.38 4.24
CA GLY A 135 8.32 2.89 5.26
C GLY A 135 6.83 3.10 4.94
N GLN A 136 6.49 3.57 3.74
CA GLN A 136 5.12 3.91 3.35
C GLN A 136 4.34 2.69 2.82
N LEU A 137 4.45 1.54 3.49
CA LEU A 137 3.73 0.32 3.13
C LEU A 137 2.90 -0.19 4.32
N CYS A 138 1.71 -0.71 4.05
CA CYS A 138 0.88 -1.35 5.06
C CYS A 138 1.55 -2.56 5.72
N ILE A 139 2.51 -3.18 5.03
CA ILE A 139 3.31 -4.32 5.49
C ILE A 139 4.65 -3.92 6.13
N SER A 140 5.00 -2.63 6.21
CA SER A 140 6.23 -2.19 6.85
C SER A 140 6.28 -2.60 8.32
N MET A 141 7.44 -3.06 8.77
CA MET A 141 7.67 -3.41 10.17
C MET A 141 7.86 -2.15 10.99
N GLU A 142 7.04 -1.98 12.02
CA GLU A 142 7.05 -0.80 12.88
C GLU A 142 7.43 -1.09 14.33
N ARG A 143 7.54 -2.38 14.69
CA ARG A 143 7.98 -2.86 15.99
C ARG A 143 8.92 -4.03 15.83
N MET A 144 10.02 -4.04 16.57
CA MET A 144 10.94 -5.17 16.62
C MET A 144 11.02 -5.71 18.04
N TYR A 145 10.68 -6.98 18.22
CA TYR A 145 10.83 -7.72 19.46
C TYR A 145 12.04 -8.62 19.33
N VAL A 146 13.12 -8.24 19.99
CA VAL A 146 14.41 -8.91 19.86
C VAL A 146 14.71 -9.67 21.16
N HIS A 147 15.03 -10.97 21.05
CA HIS A 147 15.45 -11.77 22.19
C HIS A 147 16.70 -11.18 22.83
N GLU A 148 16.77 -11.17 24.17
CA GLU A 148 17.84 -10.53 24.95
C GLU A 148 19.23 -11.04 24.59
N ALA A 149 19.38 -12.33 24.30
CA ALA A 149 20.66 -12.96 23.96
C ALA A 149 21.32 -12.43 22.68
N VAL A 150 20.53 -11.81 21.78
CA VAL A 150 21.02 -11.28 20.48
C VAL A 150 20.74 -9.79 20.32
N TYR A 151 20.19 -9.15 21.36
CA TYR A 151 19.71 -7.77 21.28
C TYR A 151 20.85 -6.77 20.95
N ASP A 152 21.93 -6.80 21.70
CA ASP A 152 23.01 -5.80 21.52
C ASP A 152 23.68 -5.96 20.14
N GLU A 153 23.94 -7.18 19.71
CA GLU A 153 24.51 -7.44 18.39
C GLU A 153 23.57 -7.01 17.28
N PHE A 154 22.27 -7.38 17.38
CA PHE A 154 21.27 -6.98 16.41
C PHE A 154 21.15 -5.48 16.29
N VAL A 155 21.01 -4.76 17.42
CA VAL A 155 20.85 -3.30 17.42
C VAL A 155 22.07 -2.61 16.82
N ALA A 156 23.30 -3.01 17.22
CA ALA A 156 24.53 -2.41 16.70
C ALA A 156 24.61 -2.57 15.16
N ARG A 157 24.35 -3.76 14.65
CA ARG A 157 24.38 -4.04 13.20
C ARG A 157 23.23 -3.35 12.46
N PHE A 158 22.04 -3.31 13.05
CA PHE A 158 20.87 -2.67 12.44
C PHE A 158 21.06 -1.16 12.30
N VAL A 159 21.58 -0.49 13.35
CA VAL A 159 21.90 0.94 13.31
C VAL A 159 22.95 1.22 12.24
N SER A 160 24.06 0.47 12.23
CA SER A 160 25.12 0.66 11.24
C SER A 160 24.61 0.46 9.81
N ALA A 161 23.78 -0.54 9.57
CA ALA A 161 23.19 -0.79 8.25
C ALA A 161 22.17 0.30 7.86
N THR A 162 21.44 0.87 8.83
CA THR A 162 20.52 1.98 8.58
C THR A 162 21.27 3.27 8.23
N GLU A 163 22.36 3.57 8.94
CA GLU A 163 23.20 4.74 8.67
C GLU A 163 23.92 4.68 7.32
N ALA A 164 24.13 3.49 6.79
CA ALA A 164 24.73 3.28 5.47
C ALA A 164 23.78 3.49 4.29
N LEU A 165 22.46 3.62 4.55
CA LEU A 165 21.46 3.83 3.49
C LEU A 165 21.64 5.21 2.84
N THR A 166 21.56 5.24 1.52
CA THR A 166 21.61 6.45 0.71
C THR A 166 20.21 6.99 0.45
N LEU A 167 20.02 8.28 0.70
CA LEU A 167 18.77 8.98 0.41
C LEU A 167 18.89 9.76 -0.89
N GLY A 168 17.87 9.69 -1.75
CA GLY A 168 17.88 10.46 -3.00
C GLY A 168 16.52 10.51 -3.66
N THR A 169 16.41 11.42 -4.63
CA THR A 169 15.17 11.68 -5.40
C THR A 169 15.40 11.60 -6.91
N THR A 170 16.51 11.01 -7.33
CA THR A 170 16.87 10.83 -8.74
C THR A 170 16.21 9.57 -9.33
N PHE A 171 16.14 9.51 -10.68
CA PHE A 171 15.57 8.38 -11.40
C PHE A 171 16.63 7.37 -11.88
N ASP A 172 17.85 7.45 -11.33
CA ASP A 172 18.99 6.61 -11.70
C ASP A 172 19.07 5.29 -10.90
N PHE A 173 18.20 5.12 -9.91
CA PHE A 173 18.18 3.98 -8.99
C PHE A 173 19.42 3.83 -8.11
N ASP A 174 20.21 4.89 -7.94
CA ASP A 174 21.43 4.89 -7.11
C ASP A 174 21.14 5.14 -5.63
N SER A 175 19.89 5.37 -5.25
CA SER A 175 19.45 5.63 -3.87
C SER A 175 18.67 4.46 -3.30
N ASP A 176 18.92 4.14 -2.02
CA ASP A 176 18.21 3.08 -1.30
C ASP A 176 16.80 3.51 -0.89
N ILE A 177 16.64 4.79 -0.55
CA ILE A 177 15.37 5.36 -0.06
C ILE A 177 15.05 6.65 -0.81
N GLY A 178 13.83 6.73 -1.33
CA GLY A 178 13.27 7.92 -1.96
C GLY A 178 12.61 8.88 -0.97
N SER A 179 11.88 9.87 -1.49
CA SER A 179 11.13 10.83 -0.70
C SER A 179 9.82 10.27 -0.15
N LEU A 180 9.29 10.90 0.89
CA LEU A 180 7.90 10.74 1.26
C LEU A 180 7.00 11.38 0.21
N ILE A 181 5.78 10.83 0.04
CA ILE A 181 4.84 11.26 -1.01
C ILE A 181 4.38 12.73 -0.87
N SER A 182 4.35 13.28 0.34
CA SER A 182 3.85 14.63 0.58
C SER A 182 4.35 15.21 1.89
N ALA A 183 4.29 16.55 2.00
CA ALA A 183 4.55 17.26 3.26
C ALA A 183 3.62 16.83 4.41
N LYS A 184 2.39 16.39 4.10
CA LYS A 184 1.47 15.84 5.09
C LYS A 184 2.01 14.53 5.69
N GLN A 185 2.60 13.66 4.86
CA GLN A 185 3.20 12.41 5.35
C GLN A 185 4.47 12.68 6.14
N LEU A 186 5.28 13.65 5.74
CA LEU A 186 6.43 14.10 6.53
C LEU A 186 5.97 14.54 7.93
N ALA A 187 5.02 15.46 8.02
CA ALA A 187 4.48 15.92 9.30
C ALA A 187 3.82 14.81 10.14
N THR A 188 3.42 13.70 9.52
CA THR A 188 2.91 12.52 10.23
C THR A 188 4.05 11.67 10.79
N ALA A 189 5.15 11.54 10.05
CA ALA A 189 6.33 10.78 10.47
C ALA A 189 7.11 11.48 11.58
N GLU A 190 7.04 12.81 11.68
CA GLU A 190 7.69 13.62 12.71
C GLU A 190 6.94 13.64 14.07
N LYS A 191 5.76 13.04 14.19
CA LYS A 191 4.95 12.94 15.43
C LYS A 191 5.29 11.71 16.26
#